data_1e72fa1e56d6fa0eef4238cf6aa4433f
#
_entry.id   1e72fa1e56d6fa0eef4238cf6aa4433f
#
_cell.length_a   1.000
_cell.length_b   1.000
_cell.length_c   1.000
_cell.angle_alpha   90.00
_cell.angle_beta   90.00
_cell.angle_gamma   90.00
#
_symmetry.space_group_name_H-M   'P 1'
#
loop_
_entity.id
_entity.type
_entity.pdbx_description
1 polymer ?
#
loop_
_entity_poly.entity_id
_entity_poly.type
_entity_poly.pdbx_seq_one_letter_code
_entity_poly.pdbx_strand_id
1 'polypeptide(L)'
;MPRTGWHPADITAAVRKKGMTLTALALTNGLSESACRKALLTKYAKAEIAISHFIDVPLHELWPERWTADGSRIRRQRNSP
;
A
#
# COMPACT_ATOMS: atom_id res chain seq x y z
N MET A 1 6.40 20.60 -6.65
CA MET A 1 6.15 19.91 -5.48
C MET A 1 5.91 18.47 -5.69
N PRO A 2 6.60 17.68 -5.01
CA PRO A 2 6.46 16.27 -5.21
C PRO A 2 5.12 15.87 -4.66
N ARG A 3 4.46 14.96 -5.36
CA ARG A 3 3.32 14.47 -4.92
C ARG A 3 3.57 13.50 -3.94
N THR A 4 3.03 13.53 -2.84
CA THR A 4 3.26 12.55 -1.85
C THR A 4 1.98 11.83 -1.59
N GLY A 5 2.05 10.60 -1.34
CA GLY A 5 0.90 9.86 -0.91
C GLY A 5 0.80 9.95 0.59
N TRP A 6 0.24 8.94 1.19
CA TRP A 6 0.13 8.90 2.64
C TRP A 6 1.48 8.54 3.23
N HIS A 7 1.78 9.13 4.35
CA HIS A 7 2.98 8.76 5.09
C HIS A 7 2.76 7.36 5.68
N PRO A 8 3.80 6.54 5.75
CA PRO A 8 3.64 5.21 6.34
C PRO A 8 3.01 5.21 7.73
N ALA A 9 3.33 6.21 8.55
CA ALA A 9 2.74 6.31 9.87
C ALA A 9 1.24 6.54 9.81
N ASP A 10 0.77 7.27 8.80
CA ASP A 10 -0.66 7.52 8.64
C ASP A 10 -1.39 6.28 8.21
N ILE A 11 -0.75 5.46 7.37
CA ILE A 11 -1.35 4.20 6.94
C ILE A 11 -1.46 3.26 8.13
N THR A 12 -0.40 3.17 8.93
CA THR A 12 -0.42 2.34 10.12
C THR A 12 -1.51 2.78 11.08
N ALA A 13 -1.65 4.09 11.27
CA ALA A 13 -2.67 4.62 12.17
C ALA A 13 -4.07 4.30 11.67
N ALA A 14 -4.29 4.39 10.36
CA ALA A 14 -5.61 4.09 9.80
C ALA A 14 -5.99 2.63 10.01
N VAL A 15 -5.01 1.72 9.83
CA VAL A 15 -5.24 0.30 10.06
C VAL A 15 -5.57 0.05 11.53
N ARG A 16 -4.83 0.68 12.43
CA ARG A 16 -5.05 0.49 13.84
C ARG A 16 -6.36 1.06 14.31
N LYS A 17 -6.79 2.17 13.75
CA LYS A 17 -8.05 2.76 14.11
C LYS A 17 -9.21 1.83 13.80
N LYS A 18 -9.03 0.95 12.83
CA LYS A 18 -10.06 -0.02 12.51
C LYS A 18 -9.93 -1.31 13.30
N GLY A 19 -9.05 -1.31 14.27
CA GLY A 19 -8.91 -2.46 15.15
C GLY A 19 -8.04 -3.58 14.63
N MET A 20 -7.12 -3.26 13.73
CA MET A 20 -6.27 -4.27 13.13
C MET A 20 -4.82 -3.85 13.23
N THR A 21 -3.90 -4.79 13.17
CA THR A 21 -2.48 -4.48 13.07
C THR A 21 -2.04 -4.84 11.66
N LEU A 22 -0.89 -4.31 11.25
CA LEU A 22 -0.37 -4.64 9.94
C LEU A 22 -0.06 -6.13 9.83
N THR A 23 0.45 -6.72 10.90
CA THR A 23 0.72 -8.14 10.91
C THR A 23 -0.54 -8.96 10.72
N ALA A 24 -1.59 -8.65 11.49
CA ALA A 24 -2.85 -9.37 11.38
C ALA A 24 -3.48 -9.19 10.01
N LEU A 25 -3.41 -7.98 9.47
CA LEU A 25 -3.96 -7.71 8.15
C LEU A 25 -3.26 -8.56 7.09
N ALA A 26 -1.94 -8.67 7.18
CA ALA A 26 -1.20 -9.48 6.23
C ALA A 26 -1.63 -10.94 6.33
N LEU A 27 -1.70 -11.46 7.55
CA LEU A 27 -2.06 -12.85 7.74
C LEU A 27 -3.48 -13.17 7.28
N THR A 28 -4.43 -12.28 7.51
CA THR A 28 -5.79 -12.53 7.07
C THR A 28 -5.91 -12.51 5.55
N ASN A 29 -4.92 -11.97 4.87
CA ASN A 29 -4.92 -11.95 3.41
C ASN A 29 -4.00 -13.02 2.83
N GLY A 30 -3.58 -13.97 3.65
CA GLY A 30 -2.74 -15.06 3.19
C GLY A 30 -1.32 -14.67 2.88
N LEU A 31 -0.84 -13.58 3.46
CA LEU A 31 0.51 -13.09 3.21
C LEU A 31 1.38 -13.34 4.43
N SER A 32 2.69 -13.14 4.29
CA SER A 32 3.58 -13.30 5.42
C SER A 32 3.32 -12.21 6.44
N GLU A 33 3.68 -12.45 7.67
CA GLU A 33 3.38 -11.51 8.75
C GLU A 33 4.03 -10.14 8.57
N SER A 34 5.09 -10.04 7.79
CA SER A 34 5.74 -8.75 7.58
C SER A 34 5.34 -8.09 6.27
N ALA A 35 4.43 -8.72 5.50
CA ALA A 35 4.11 -8.23 4.17
C ALA A 35 3.58 -6.80 4.15
N CYS A 36 2.65 -6.48 5.03
CA CYS A 36 2.09 -5.13 5.04
C CYS A 36 3.10 -4.09 5.49
N ARG A 37 3.97 -4.45 6.42
CA ARG A 37 5.02 -3.53 6.84
C ARG A 37 6.00 -3.29 5.70
N LYS A 38 6.32 -4.34 4.95
CA LYS A 38 7.21 -4.20 3.81
C LYS A 38 6.61 -3.31 2.75
N ALA A 39 5.30 -3.40 2.56
CA ALA A 39 4.63 -2.59 1.56
C ALA A 39 4.76 -1.10 1.83
N LEU A 40 4.94 -0.70 3.08
CA LEU A 40 5.09 0.70 3.41
C LEU A 40 6.44 1.24 2.96
N LEU A 41 7.43 0.37 2.83
CA LEU A 41 8.79 0.77 2.47
C LEU A 41 9.17 0.46 1.04
N THR A 42 8.66 -0.64 0.52
CA THR A 42 9.00 -1.05 -0.84
C THR A 42 7.73 -1.49 -1.56
N LYS A 43 7.81 -1.63 -2.86
CA LYS A 43 6.67 -2.06 -3.64
C LYS A 43 6.31 -3.51 -3.35
N TYR A 44 5.07 -3.74 -3.03
CA TYR A 44 4.59 -5.07 -2.74
C TYR A 44 3.10 -5.08 -3.02
N ALA A 45 2.75 -5.30 -4.28
CA ALA A 45 1.39 -5.12 -4.78
C ALA A 45 0.31 -5.81 -3.95
N LYS A 46 0.49 -7.06 -3.63
CA LYS A 46 -0.54 -7.78 -2.88
C LYS A 46 -0.86 -7.17 -1.54
N ALA A 47 0.17 -6.75 -0.81
CA ALA A 47 -0.02 -6.13 0.48
C ALA A 47 -0.61 -4.73 0.34
N GLU A 48 -0.21 -4.01 -0.70
CA GLU A 48 -0.74 -2.67 -0.95
C GLU A 48 -2.24 -2.75 -1.20
N ILE A 49 -2.67 -3.72 -1.99
CA ILE A 49 -4.07 -3.91 -2.30
C ILE A 49 -4.84 -4.28 -1.03
N ALA A 50 -4.28 -5.14 -0.19
CA ALA A 50 -4.93 -5.52 1.05
C ALA A 50 -5.14 -4.31 1.96
N ILE A 51 -4.12 -3.45 2.07
CA ILE A 51 -4.21 -2.25 2.88
C ILE A 51 -5.27 -1.30 2.32
N SER A 52 -5.23 -1.06 1.03
CA SER A 52 -6.17 -0.17 0.37
C SER A 52 -7.62 -0.60 0.62
N HIS A 53 -7.90 -1.87 0.48
CA HIS A 53 -9.24 -2.37 0.70
C HIS A 53 -9.65 -2.25 2.17
N PHE A 54 -8.74 -2.54 3.06
CA PHE A 54 -9.07 -2.52 4.47
C PHE A 54 -9.42 -1.13 4.99
N ILE A 55 -8.63 -0.13 4.61
CA ILE A 55 -8.88 1.23 5.08
C ILE A 55 -9.76 2.02 4.12
N ASP A 56 -10.15 1.38 3.02
CA ASP A 56 -11.06 1.98 2.05
C ASP A 56 -10.53 3.29 1.45
N VAL A 57 -9.28 3.28 1.06
CA VAL A 57 -8.65 4.41 0.41
C VAL A 57 -8.05 3.92 -0.90
N PRO A 58 -8.29 4.60 -2.01
CA PRO A 58 -7.78 4.14 -3.31
C PRO A 58 -6.27 4.01 -3.32
N LEU A 59 -5.78 3.03 -4.06
CA LEU A 59 -4.35 2.79 -4.16
C LEU A 59 -3.57 4.00 -4.65
N HIS A 60 -4.10 4.72 -5.63
CA HIS A 60 -3.39 5.87 -6.18
C HIS A 60 -3.31 7.03 -5.19
N GLU A 61 -4.18 7.03 -4.20
CA GLU A 61 -4.15 8.05 -3.19
C GLU A 61 -3.09 7.71 -2.13
N LEU A 62 -2.96 6.42 -1.80
CA LEU A 62 -1.96 5.97 -0.85
C LEU A 62 -0.56 6.03 -1.44
N TRP A 63 -0.43 5.56 -2.67
CA TRP A 63 0.87 5.47 -3.33
C TRP A 63 0.77 5.99 -4.77
N PRO A 64 0.69 7.30 -4.94
CA PRO A 64 0.52 7.88 -6.29
C PRO A 64 1.68 7.58 -7.22
N GLU A 65 2.84 7.25 -6.69
CA GLU A 65 3.96 6.90 -7.54
C GLU A 65 3.95 5.43 -7.96
N ARG A 66 3.04 4.65 -7.41
CA ARG A 66 2.94 3.23 -7.73
C ARG A 66 1.70 2.86 -8.52
N TRP A 67 0.64 3.65 -8.41
CA TRP A 67 -0.64 3.35 -9.02
C TRP A 67 -1.23 4.56 -9.71
N THR A 68 -1.93 4.32 -10.82
CA THR A 68 -2.62 5.40 -11.52
C THR A 68 -4.03 5.53 -10.97
N ALA A 69 -4.71 6.63 -11.33
CA ALA A 69 -6.05 6.87 -10.84
C ALA A 69 -7.06 5.84 -11.31
N ASP A 70 -6.80 5.17 -12.42
CA ASP A 70 -7.73 4.16 -12.92
C ASP A 70 -7.47 2.79 -12.32
N GLY A 71 -6.54 2.70 -11.37
CA GLY A 71 -6.27 1.44 -10.68
C GLY A 71 -5.19 0.59 -11.30
N SER A 72 -4.48 1.12 -12.29
CA SER A 72 -3.41 0.35 -12.91
C SER A 72 -2.09 0.56 -12.21
N ARG A 73 -1.29 -0.49 -12.15
CA ARG A 73 0.02 -0.41 -11.55
C ARG A 73 0.98 0.32 -12.47
N ILE A 74 1.70 1.30 -11.94
CA ILE A 74 2.71 2.00 -12.71
C ILE A 74 3.92 1.13 -12.85
N ARG A 75 4.31 0.77 -14.10
CA ARG A 75 5.49 -0.01 -14.31
C ARG A 75 6.59 0.88 -14.69
N ARG A 76 7.66 0.87 -13.97
CA ARG A 76 8.78 1.67 -14.30
C ARG A 76 9.47 1.01 -15.41
N GLN A 77 9.45 1.54 -16.53
CA GLN A 77 10.11 0.95 -17.63
C GLN A 77 11.51 1.24 -17.60
N ARG A 78 12.30 0.46 -17.78
CA ARG A 78 13.62 0.68 -17.76
C ARG A 78 14.08 0.96 -18.94
N ASN A 79 14.00 1.28 -19.53
CA ASN A 79 14.25 1.56 -20.61
C ASN A 79 14.84 1.76 -21.08
N SER A 80 15.01 1.54 -21.40
CA SER A 80 15.42 1.72 -21.81
C SER A 80 15.46 1.92 -22.36
N PRO A 81 15.69 2.07 -22.85
CA PRO A 81 15.82 2.28 -23.57
C PRO A 81 15.90 2.20 -23.74
#